data_a8e160641010d9260bff35f543319e95
#
_entry.id   a8e160641010d9260bff35f543319e95
#
_cell.length_a   1.000
_cell.length_b   1.000
_cell.length_c   1.000
_cell.angle_alpha   90.00
_cell.angle_beta   90.00
_cell.angle_gamma   90.00
#
_symmetry.space_group_name_H-M   'P 1'
#
loop_
_entity.id
_entity.type
_entity.pdbx_description
1 polymer ?
#
loop_
_entity_poly.entity_id
_entity_poly.type
_entity_poly.pdbx_seq_one_letter_code
_entity_poly.pdbx_strand_id
1 'polypeptide(L)'
;MLYYYAMALLVLLLINFLAVPWLSQRQVKEVDYGTFMTMTENQEIGRVEVQNNQILFTNKDDTQVYKTGLMDDPDLIYRLKDSGAEFSSEIVEQMSPFLSFLLTWLLPIVFFVALGQFMLKRMTNKAGGPNSMMFGLGGSNAKVYVKSAEGIKFSDVAGEDEAKENLTEIVNYLHDPAKYQEIGASMPKGVLLVGPPGTGKTMLAKAVAGEANVPFFSMSGSEFVEMFVGMGASKVRDLFRQAKEKAPCIVFIDEIDAIGKKRDGQVGGNDEREQTLNQLLTEMDGFEGNNGVIILAATNRPESLDPALTRPGRFDRRVPVELPDLKGREEILKVHARKIKVAEDVDYNKIARMASGASGAELANIVNEAALRAVRDGRRFATQSDLEESIEVVIAGYQKKNAILTDQEKWTVAYHEIGHALVAALQTHSAPVQKITIIPRTSGALGYTMQVEEGNHYLMTKEELENKIATLTGGRAAEEVRFGVISTGASNDIEQATKLARGMITRYGMSEAFDMVALETVTNQYLGGDASLACSAETQTQIDHQVVALVKKEHAKAVGILTENRAKLDELAKYLYEKETITGEEFMAILNRA
;
A
#
# COMPACT_ATOMS: atom_id res chain seq x y z
N MET A 1 12.57 -5.88 -27.35
CA MET A 1 12.97 -6.56 -28.60
C MET A 1 13.15 -8.06 -28.45
N LEU A 2 13.87 -8.58 -27.45
CA LEU A 2 14.06 -10.04 -27.26
C LEU A 2 12.74 -10.81 -27.18
N TYR A 3 11.72 -10.25 -26.53
CA TYR A 3 10.39 -10.84 -26.39
C TYR A 3 9.66 -11.04 -27.73
N TYR A 4 9.78 -10.10 -28.64
CA TYR A 4 9.17 -10.22 -29.97
C TYR A 4 9.85 -11.29 -30.83
N TYR A 5 11.17 -11.45 -30.72
CA TYR A 5 11.92 -12.51 -31.43
C TYR A 5 11.64 -13.89 -30.83
N ALA A 6 11.52 -13.99 -29.50
CA ALA A 6 11.13 -15.23 -28.84
C ALA A 6 9.70 -15.64 -29.22
N MET A 7 8.78 -14.69 -29.31
CA MET A 7 7.39 -14.94 -29.71
C MET A 7 7.30 -15.32 -31.19
N ALA A 8 8.07 -14.67 -32.08
CA ALA A 8 8.13 -15.04 -33.49
C ALA A 8 8.73 -16.43 -33.71
N LEU A 9 9.77 -16.80 -32.95
CA LEU A 9 10.35 -18.15 -32.98
C LEU A 9 9.36 -19.19 -32.45
N LEU A 10 8.62 -18.88 -31.39
CA LEU A 10 7.60 -19.78 -30.84
C LEU A 10 6.44 -19.99 -31.83
N VAL A 11 6.01 -18.95 -32.54
CA VAL A 11 4.99 -19.04 -33.58
C VAL A 11 5.49 -19.86 -34.77
N LEU A 12 6.74 -19.67 -35.21
CA LEU A 12 7.36 -20.47 -36.26
C LEU A 12 7.50 -21.95 -35.90
N LEU A 13 7.87 -22.24 -34.64
CA LEU A 13 7.90 -23.61 -34.10
C LEU A 13 6.51 -24.25 -34.04
N LEU A 14 5.50 -23.48 -33.60
CA LEU A 14 4.10 -23.93 -33.60
C LEU A 14 3.55 -24.21 -34.99
N ILE A 15 3.87 -23.37 -35.97
CA ILE A 15 3.49 -23.57 -37.36
C ILE A 15 4.18 -24.84 -37.93
N ASN A 16 5.46 -25.02 -37.67
CA ASN A 16 6.21 -26.17 -38.17
C ASN A 16 5.81 -27.48 -37.50
N PHE A 17 5.51 -27.47 -36.22
CA PHE A 17 5.17 -28.68 -35.45
C PHE A 17 3.70 -29.09 -35.55
N LEU A 18 2.78 -28.14 -35.76
CA LEU A 18 1.32 -28.40 -35.75
C LEU A 18 0.68 -28.25 -37.13
N ALA A 19 1.04 -27.22 -37.90
CA ALA A 19 0.35 -26.94 -39.15
C ALA A 19 0.88 -27.78 -40.33
N VAL A 20 2.18 -28.02 -40.42
CA VAL A 20 2.78 -28.80 -41.54
C VAL A 20 2.35 -30.27 -41.48
N PRO A 21 2.39 -30.99 -40.34
CA PRO A 21 1.87 -32.37 -40.26
C PRO A 21 0.36 -32.45 -40.49
N TRP A 22 -0.39 -31.46 -40.06
CA TRP A 22 -1.86 -31.41 -40.23
C TRP A 22 -2.28 -31.23 -41.70
N LEU A 23 -1.51 -30.45 -42.51
CA LEU A 23 -1.77 -30.30 -43.93
C LEU A 23 -1.40 -31.54 -44.72
N SER A 24 -0.30 -32.24 -44.37
CA SER A 24 0.16 -33.47 -45.07
C SER A 24 -0.77 -34.66 -44.81
N GLN A 25 -1.40 -34.79 -43.68
CA GLN A 25 -2.33 -35.89 -43.37
C GLN A 25 -3.67 -35.83 -44.12
N ARG A 26 -4.07 -34.71 -44.71
CA ARG A 26 -5.37 -34.59 -45.43
C ARG A 26 -5.38 -35.22 -46.83
N GLN A 27 -4.22 -35.60 -47.39
CA GLN A 27 -4.14 -36.14 -48.73
C GLN A 27 -4.07 -37.69 -48.78
N VAL A 28 -3.86 -38.36 -47.65
CA VAL A 28 -3.72 -39.83 -47.58
C VAL A 28 -4.87 -40.42 -46.83
N LYS A 29 -5.64 -41.30 -47.42
CA LYS A 29 -6.78 -41.98 -46.80
C LYS A 29 -6.31 -43.28 -46.14
N GLU A 30 -6.58 -43.45 -44.85
CA GLU A 30 -6.25 -44.65 -44.11
C GLU A 30 -7.33 -45.71 -44.33
N VAL A 31 -6.90 -46.93 -44.66
CA VAL A 31 -7.77 -48.09 -44.88
C VAL A 31 -7.19 -49.31 -44.15
N ASP A 32 -8.04 -50.27 -43.80
CA ASP A 32 -7.60 -51.52 -43.21
C ASP A 32 -6.96 -52.44 -44.23
N TYR A 33 -6.16 -53.45 -43.75
CA TYR A 33 -5.41 -54.36 -44.62
C TYR A 33 -6.35 -55.24 -45.45
N GLY A 34 -7.56 -55.58 -44.96
CA GLY A 34 -8.55 -56.33 -45.71
C GLY A 34 -9.07 -55.56 -46.93
N THR A 35 -9.31 -54.23 -46.77
CA THR A 35 -9.68 -53.37 -47.89
C THR A 35 -8.55 -53.30 -48.95
N PHE A 36 -7.30 -53.18 -48.51
CA PHE A 36 -6.13 -53.22 -49.38
C PHE A 36 -6.08 -54.55 -50.19
N MET A 37 -6.33 -55.67 -49.52
CA MET A 37 -6.37 -56.97 -50.17
C MET A 37 -7.50 -57.08 -51.21
N THR A 38 -8.69 -56.63 -50.86
CA THR A 38 -9.81 -56.61 -51.79
C THR A 38 -9.56 -55.75 -53.02
N MET A 39 -8.95 -54.58 -52.83
CA MET A 39 -8.56 -53.70 -53.96
C MET A 39 -7.44 -54.31 -54.80
N THR A 40 -6.54 -55.07 -54.20
CA THR A 40 -5.50 -55.84 -54.92
C THR A 40 -6.09 -56.94 -55.78
N GLU A 41 -7.00 -57.72 -55.27
CA GLU A 41 -7.72 -58.80 -56.00
C GLU A 41 -8.57 -58.26 -57.14
N ASN A 42 -9.22 -57.11 -56.92
CA ASN A 42 -10.03 -56.45 -57.97
C ASN A 42 -9.20 -55.69 -59.01
N GLN A 43 -7.87 -55.69 -58.92
CA GLN A 43 -6.95 -54.96 -59.81
C GLN A 43 -7.21 -53.44 -59.86
N GLU A 44 -7.63 -52.85 -58.72
CA GLU A 44 -7.92 -51.43 -58.57
C GLU A 44 -6.71 -50.60 -58.13
N ILE A 45 -5.58 -51.24 -57.85
CA ILE A 45 -4.36 -50.61 -57.33
C ILE A 45 -3.39 -50.25 -58.49
N GLY A 46 -2.81 -49.02 -58.49
CA GLY A 46 -1.83 -48.55 -59.46
C GLY A 46 -0.40 -48.76 -58.99
N ARG A 47 0.02 -48.03 -57.97
CA ARG A 47 1.37 -48.09 -57.40
C ARG A 47 1.30 -48.51 -55.91
N VAL A 48 2.28 -49.28 -55.49
CA VAL A 48 2.43 -49.74 -54.12
C VAL A 48 3.85 -49.52 -53.64
N GLU A 49 4.01 -48.82 -52.54
CA GLU A 49 5.29 -48.61 -51.86
C GLU A 49 5.24 -49.28 -50.49
N VAL A 50 6.05 -50.28 -50.28
CA VAL A 50 6.14 -50.99 -48.99
C VAL A 50 7.22 -50.30 -48.16
N GLN A 51 6.80 -49.71 -47.06
CA GLN A 51 7.67 -49.09 -46.07
C GLN A 51 7.84 -49.95 -44.83
N ASN A 52 8.72 -49.61 -43.90
CA ASN A 52 9.06 -50.44 -42.74
C ASN A 52 7.87 -50.84 -41.84
N ASN A 53 6.83 -50.03 -41.77
CA ASN A 53 5.69 -50.28 -40.90
C ASN A 53 4.31 -50.02 -41.54
N GLN A 54 4.30 -49.64 -42.82
CA GLN A 54 3.08 -49.31 -43.54
C GLN A 54 3.25 -49.55 -45.05
N ILE A 55 2.12 -49.70 -45.73
CA ILE A 55 2.04 -49.79 -47.19
C ILE A 55 1.31 -48.55 -47.69
N LEU A 56 1.94 -47.79 -48.56
CA LEU A 56 1.32 -46.69 -49.29
C LEU A 56 0.94 -47.22 -50.69
N PHE A 57 -0.29 -46.93 -51.11
CA PHE A 57 -0.71 -47.31 -52.44
C PHE A 57 -1.67 -46.31 -53.06
N THR A 58 -1.74 -46.32 -54.41
CA THR A 58 -2.66 -45.46 -55.14
C THR A 58 -3.71 -46.31 -55.86
N ASN A 59 -4.87 -45.70 -56.15
CA ASN A 59 -5.82 -46.31 -57.09
C ASN A 59 -5.22 -46.32 -58.51
N LYS A 60 -5.83 -47.10 -59.45
CA LYS A 60 -5.34 -47.29 -60.82
C LYS A 60 -5.16 -45.99 -61.64
N ASP A 61 -5.94 -44.95 -61.29
CA ASP A 61 -5.90 -43.63 -61.95
C ASP A 61 -4.95 -42.63 -61.28
N ASP A 62 -4.19 -43.03 -60.25
CA ASP A 62 -3.22 -42.22 -59.48
C ASP A 62 -3.86 -40.97 -58.83
N THR A 63 -5.20 -40.97 -58.61
CA THR A 63 -5.93 -39.78 -58.14
C THR A 63 -6.02 -39.72 -56.61
N GLN A 64 -5.93 -40.87 -55.92
CA GLN A 64 -6.05 -40.96 -54.46
C GLN A 64 -4.95 -41.85 -53.87
N VAL A 65 -4.30 -41.35 -52.83
CA VAL A 65 -3.29 -42.11 -52.08
C VAL A 65 -3.95 -42.72 -50.83
N TYR A 66 -3.66 -43.98 -50.60
CA TYR A 66 -4.10 -44.77 -49.46
C TYR A 66 -2.93 -45.24 -48.62
N LYS A 67 -3.13 -45.46 -47.36
CA LYS A 67 -2.17 -46.12 -46.47
C LYS A 67 -2.82 -47.23 -45.66
N THR A 68 -2.11 -48.30 -45.42
CA THR A 68 -2.47 -49.37 -44.53
C THR A 68 -1.28 -49.85 -43.72
N GLY A 69 -1.51 -50.47 -42.56
CA GLY A 69 -0.46 -51.09 -41.76
C GLY A 69 0.14 -52.30 -42.47
N LEU A 70 1.47 -52.50 -42.33
CA LEU A 70 2.11 -53.72 -42.82
C LEU A 70 1.69 -54.91 -41.96
N MET A 71 1.23 -56.02 -42.57
CA MET A 71 1.00 -57.29 -41.94
C MET A 71 2.02 -58.30 -42.51
N ASP A 72 2.33 -59.34 -41.72
CA ASP A 72 3.22 -60.44 -42.13
C ASP A 72 2.47 -61.37 -43.09
N ASP A 73 2.52 -61.03 -44.39
CA ASP A 73 1.86 -61.76 -45.46
C ASP A 73 2.93 -62.29 -46.45
N PRO A 74 3.27 -63.61 -46.38
CA PRO A 74 4.28 -64.19 -47.25
C PRO A 74 3.91 -64.17 -48.74
N ASP A 75 2.62 -64.09 -49.06
CA ASP A 75 2.14 -64.09 -50.44
C ASP A 75 1.90 -62.69 -51.03
N LEU A 76 2.17 -61.62 -50.26
CA LEU A 76 1.97 -60.23 -50.70
C LEU A 76 2.60 -59.93 -52.06
N ILE A 77 3.83 -60.36 -52.26
CA ILE A 77 4.59 -60.12 -53.52
C ILE A 77 3.92 -60.81 -54.71
N TYR A 78 3.43 -62.03 -54.55
CA TYR A 78 2.73 -62.79 -55.60
C TYR A 78 1.42 -62.10 -55.97
N ARG A 79 0.63 -61.69 -54.99
CA ARG A 79 -0.65 -60.98 -55.20
C ARG A 79 -0.46 -59.60 -55.86
N LEU A 80 0.56 -58.86 -55.47
CA LEU A 80 0.88 -57.57 -56.10
C LEU A 80 1.28 -57.75 -57.56
N LYS A 81 2.03 -58.85 -57.88
CA LYS A 81 2.40 -59.20 -59.23
C LYS A 81 1.22 -59.62 -60.09
N ASP A 82 0.28 -60.38 -59.51
CA ASP A 82 -0.92 -60.85 -60.22
C ASP A 82 -1.94 -59.72 -60.40
N SER A 83 -1.97 -58.72 -59.53
CA SER A 83 -2.82 -57.53 -59.67
C SER A 83 -2.34 -56.57 -60.79
N GLY A 84 -1.10 -56.71 -61.24
CA GLY A 84 -0.49 -55.81 -62.26
C GLY A 84 -0.08 -54.44 -61.70
N ALA A 85 -0.03 -54.26 -60.39
CA ALA A 85 0.40 -53.03 -59.75
C ALA A 85 1.93 -52.88 -59.85
N GLU A 86 2.42 -51.67 -60.04
CA GLU A 86 3.83 -51.31 -59.89
C GLU A 86 4.18 -51.26 -58.39
N PHE A 87 5.09 -52.12 -57.93
CA PHE A 87 5.46 -52.14 -56.53
C PHE A 87 6.95 -51.96 -56.31
N SER A 88 7.32 -51.21 -55.25
CA SER A 88 8.68 -50.95 -54.83
C SER A 88 8.78 -51.01 -53.31
N SER A 89 9.99 -51.22 -52.79
CA SER A 89 10.29 -51.04 -51.38
C SER A 89 11.10 -49.77 -51.18
N GLU A 90 10.86 -49.09 -50.07
CA GLU A 90 11.64 -47.88 -49.75
C GLU A 90 13.13 -48.21 -49.63
N ILE A 91 13.96 -47.49 -50.39
CA ILE A 91 15.42 -47.59 -50.28
C ILE A 91 15.84 -46.52 -49.26
N VAL A 92 16.02 -46.88 -47.98
CA VAL A 92 16.50 -45.98 -46.95
C VAL A 92 18.01 -45.77 -47.15
N GLU A 93 18.37 -44.68 -47.77
CA GLU A 93 19.78 -44.22 -47.76
C GLU A 93 20.10 -43.71 -46.33
N GLN A 94 20.77 -44.54 -45.54
CA GLN A 94 21.25 -44.16 -44.22
C GLN A 94 22.38 -43.14 -44.36
N MET A 95 22.09 -41.88 -44.08
CA MET A 95 23.14 -40.88 -43.83
C MET A 95 24.03 -41.41 -42.69
N SER A 96 25.37 -41.22 -42.86
CA SER A 96 26.28 -41.71 -41.83
C SER A 96 25.88 -41.13 -40.45
N PRO A 97 25.87 -41.96 -39.38
CA PRO A 97 25.50 -41.49 -38.03
C PRO A 97 26.30 -40.28 -37.57
N PHE A 98 27.52 -40.16 -38.04
CA PHE A 98 28.39 -39.00 -37.78
C PHE A 98 27.89 -37.73 -38.46
N LEU A 99 27.45 -37.80 -39.71
CA LEU A 99 26.96 -36.64 -40.45
C LEU A 99 25.60 -36.14 -39.89
N SER A 100 24.72 -37.05 -39.48
CA SER A 100 23.45 -36.73 -38.83
C SER A 100 23.65 -36.07 -37.46
N PHE A 101 24.60 -36.57 -36.67
CA PHE A 101 25.00 -35.95 -35.39
C PHE A 101 25.55 -34.54 -35.61
N LEU A 102 26.41 -34.34 -36.57
CA LEU A 102 27.04 -33.05 -36.88
C LEU A 102 26.01 -31.99 -37.33
N LEU A 103 25.06 -32.39 -38.18
CA LEU A 103 24.01 -31.50 -38.67
C LEU A 103 22.94 -31.21 -37.61
N THR A 104 22.58 -32.20 -36.79
CA THR A 104 21.46 -32.05 -35.83
C THR A 104 21.88 -31.37 -34.53
N TRP A 105 23.12 -31.62 -34.07
CA TRP A 105 23.58 -31.13 -32.77
C TRP A 105 24.70 -30.08 -32.87
N LEU A 106 25.69 -30.27 -33.69
CA LEU A 106 26.85 -29.39 -33.70
C LEU A 106 26.61 -28.10 -34.51
N LEU A 107 25.92 -28.19 -35.63
CA LEU A 107 25.64 -27.03 -36.49
C LEU A 107 24.75 -25.97 -35.80
N PRO A 108 23.66 -26.31 -35.10
CA PRO A 108 22.88 -25.34 -34.31
C PRO A 108 23.73 -24.68 -33.21
N ILE A 109 24.55 -25.44 -32.48
CA ILE A 109 25.42 -24.90 -31.44
C ILE A 109 26.40 -23.88 -32.01
N VAL A 110 27.09 -24.22 -33.10
CA VAL A 110 28.03 -23.30 -33.77
C VAL A 110 27.30 -22.07 -34.30
N PHE A 111 26.10 -22.24 -34.85
CA PHE A 111 25.27 -21.13 -35.31
C PHE A 111 24.89 -20.18 -34.19
N PHE A 112 24.42 -20.70 -33.04
CA PHE A 112 24.06 -19.87 -31.90
C PHE A 112 25.27 -19.20 -31.24
N VAL A 113 26.43 -19.86 -31.20
CA VAL A 113 27.68 -19.26 -30.71
C VAL A 113 28.14 -18.15 -31.64
N ALA A 114 28.11 -18.37 -32.95
CA ALA A 114 28.47 -17.37 -33.94
C ALA A 114 27.51 -16.17 -33.95
N LEU A 115 26.19 -16.44 -33.85
CA LEU A 115 25.17 -15.40 -33.74
C LEU A 115 25.31 -14.60 -32.43
N GLY A 116 25.60 -15.29 -31.32
CA GLY A 116 25.90 -14.66 -30.04
C GLY A 116 27.11 -13.75 -30.09
N GLN A 117 28.22 -14.21 -30.68
CA GLN A 117 29.43 -13.40 -30.88
C GLN A 117 29.18 -12.21 -31.83
N PHE A 118 28.42 -12.42 -32.91
CA PHE A 118 28.05 -11.34 -33.83
C PHE A 118 27.17 -10.28 -33.17
N MET A 119 26.18 -10.69 -32.32
CA MET A 119 25.38 -9.77 -31.54
C MET A 119 26.19 -9.04 -30.47
N LEU A 120 27.09 -9.74 -29.77
CA LEU A 120 28.02 -9.10 -28.82
C LEU A 120 28.89 -8.05 -29.50
N LYS A 121 29.49 -8.36 -30.66
CA LYS A 121 30.31 -7.40 -31.45
C LYS A 121 29.51 -6.17 -31.91
N ARG A 122 28.23 -6.32 -32.24
CA ARG A 122 27.36 -5.18 -32.60
C ARG A 122 26.95 -4.33 -31.41
N MET A 123 26.81 -4.93 -30.21
CA MET A 123 26.47 -4.22 -28.97
C MET A 123 27.68 -3.52 -28.35
N THR A 124 28.89 -4.08 -28.48
CA THR A 124 30.11 -3.47 -27.92
C THR A 124 30.59 -2.24 -28.72
N ASN A 125 30.19 -2.07 -29.97
CA ASN A 125 30.49 -0.85 -30.74
C ASN A 125 29.58 0.35 -30.39
N LYS A 126 28.58 0.20 -29.50
CA LYS A 126 27.69 1.28 -29.05
C LYS A 126 27.70 1.55 -27.54
N ALA A 127 28.37 0.73 -26.72
CA ALA A 127 28.49 0.95 -25.29
C ALA A 127 29.83 0.40 -24.79
N GLY A 128 30.63 1.24 -24.14
CA GLY A 128 32.00 0.94 -23.73
C GLY A 128 32.18 -0.34 -22.93
N GLY A 129 33.14 -1.15 -23.32
CA GLY A 129 33.87 -2.18 -22.58
C GLY A 129 33.15 -3.50 -22.22
N PRO A 130 33.83 -4.65 -22.38
CA PRO A 130 33.24 -5.97 -22.19
C PRO A 130 32.92 -6.36 -20.72
N ASN A 131 33.26 -5.53 -19.74
CA ASN A 131 33.05 -5.83 -18.33
C ASN A 131 31.75 -5.26 -17.73
N SER A 132 30.93 -4.51 -18.49
CA SER A 132 29.75 -3.84 -17.90
C SER A 132 28.45 -4.67 -17.96
N MET A 133 28.39 -5.74 -18.74
CA MET A 133 27.13 -6.50 -18.93
C MET A 133 26.90 -7.60 -17.91
N MET A 134 27.94 -8.11 -17.26
CA MET A 134 27.79 -9.16 -16.24
C MET A 134 27.60 -8.58 -14.83
N PHE A 135 27.90 -7.29 -14.63
CA PHE A 135 27.76 -6.56 -13.37
C PHE A 135 26.63 -5.49 -13.40
N GLY A 136 25.97 -5.26 -14.54
CA GLY A 136 24.94 -4.23 -14.68
C GLY A 136 23.55 -4.60 -14.14
N LEU A 137 23.34 -5.83 -13.68
CA LEU A 137 22.07 -6.27 -13.05
C LEU A 137 21.95 -5.87 -11.58
N GLY A 138 23.00 -5.32 -10.97
CA GLY A 138 23.01 -4.91 -9.56
C GLY A 138 23.21 -3.40 -9.35
N GLY A 139 23.18 -2.59 -10.41
CA GLY A 139 23.29 -1.14 -10.28
C GLY A 139 22.07 -0.57 -9.56
N SER A 140 22.30 0.07 -8.41
CA SER A 140 21.27 0.79 -7.68
C SER A 140 20.71 1.92 -8.54
N ASN A 141 19.39 1.92 -8.81
CA ASN A 141 18.65 3.07 -9.31
C ASN A 141 18.39 4.09 -8.20
N ALA A 142 19.31 4.24 -7.24
CA ALA A 142 19.20 5.27 -6.23
C ALA A 142 18.97 6.62 -6.94
N LYS A 143 17.83 7.21 -6.71
CA LYS A 143 17.53 8.55 -7.22
C LYS A 143 18.45 9.53 -6.52
N VAL A 144 19.57 9.84 -7.16
CA VAL A 144 20.46 10.89 -6.71
C VAL A 144 19.77 12.22 -6.98
N TYR A 145 19.15 12.79 -5.99
CA TYR A 145 18.72 14.17 -6.06
C TYR A 145 19.97 15.06 -5.92
N VAL A 146 20.71 15.19 -7.01
CA VAL A 146 21.82 16.11 -7.09
C VAL A 146 21.22 17.51 -7.08
N LYS A 147 21.55 18.30 -6.02
CA LYS A 147 21.38 19.76 -5.97
C LYS A 147 20.19 20.27 -6.81
N SER A 148 18.98 20.08 -6.32
CA SER A 148 17.83 20.80 -6.88
C SER A 148 18.03 22.26 -6.55
N ALA A 149 18.07 23.12 -7.55
CA ALA A 149 18.03 24.57 -7.36
C ALA A 149 16.73 25.03 -6.66
N GLU A 150 15.77 24.14 -6.47
CA GLU A 150 14.52 24.25 -5.73
C GLU A 150 14.56 23.36 -4.47
N GLY A 151 15.61 23.44 -3.66
CA GLY A 151 15.72 22.70 -2.41
C GLY A 151 14.63 23.11 -1.43
N ILE A 152 13.83 22.13 -0.98
CA ILE A 152 12.89 22.31 0.14
C ILE A 152 13.72 22.72 1.36
N LYS A 153 13.30 23.81 2.04
CA LYS A 153 13.93 24.31 3.27
C LYS A 153 13.02 24.14 4.48
N PHE A 154 13.54 24.37 5.67
CA PHE A 154 12.74 24.35 6.90
C PHE A 154 11.59 25.37 6.87
N SER A 155 11.74 26.47 6.13
CA SER A 155 10.65 27.45 5.90
C SER A 155 9.46 26.89 5.12
N ASP A 156 9.66 25.80 4.37
CA ASP A 156 8.60 25.14 3.58
C ASP A 156 7.91 24.03 4.37
N VAL A 157 8.45 23.68 5.54
CA VAL A 157 7.90 22.71 6.49
C VAL A 157 7.28 23.47 7.64
N ALA A 158 5.97 23.50 7.73
CA ALA A 158 5.23 24.13 8.81
C ALA A 158 4.96 23.11 9.93
N GLY A 159 4.85 23.60 11.17
CA GLY A 159 4.78 22.76 12.36
C GLY A 159 6.10 22.04 12.65
N GLU A 160 6.08 21.05 13.53
CA GLU A 160 7.21 20.19 13.86
C GLU A 160 8.45 20.96 14.40
N ASP A 161 8.21 21.99 15.22
CA ASP A 161 9.28 22.90 15.66
C ASP A 161 10.35 22.15 16.46
N GLU A 162 9.98 21.19 17.33
CA GLU A 162 10.90 20.36 18.10
C GLU A 162 11.73 19.41 17.20
N ALA A 163 11.11 18.84 16.19
CA ALA A 163 11.81 18.00 15.22
C ALA A 163 12.80 18.83 14.39
N LYS A 164 12.43 20.02 13.97
CA LYS A 164 13.32 20.96 13.26
C LYS A 164 14.51 21.40 14.12
N GLU A 165 14.29 21.71 15.41
CA GLU A 165 15.34 22.09 16.33
C GLU A 165 16.39 20.97 16.45
N ASN A 166 15.93 19.73 16.68
CA ASN A 166 16.79 18.55 16.72
C ASN A 166 17.58 18.34 15.42
N LEU A 167 16.97 18.60 14.27
CA LEU A 167 17.60 18.42 12.96
C LEU A 167 18.49 19.60 12.56
N THR A 168 18.27 20.79 13.13
CA THR A 168 19.14 21.96 12.93
C THR A 168 20.55 21.71 13.44
N GLU A 169 20.72 20.92 14.49
CA GLU A 169 22.06 20.50 14.94
C GLU A 169 22.82 19.74 13.85
N ILE A 170 22.12 18.90 13.08
CA ILE A 170 22.71 18.13 11.97
C ILE A 170 23.12 19.08 10.84
N VAL A 171 22.29 20.05 10.53
CA VAL A 171 22.59 21.09 9.51
C VAL A 171 23.84 21.87 9.94
N ASN A 172 23.89 22.32 11.18
CA ASN A 172 25.02 23.07 11.73
C ASN A 172 26.32 22.24 11.70
N TYR A 173 26.24 20.95 12.04
CA TYR A 173 27.37 20.05 11.96
C TYR A 173 27.89 19.86 10.53
N LEU A 174 26.98 19.69 9.55
CA LEU A 174 27.37 19.56 8.15
C LEU A 174 28.03 20.82 7.59
N HIS A 175 27.71 22.00 8.14
CA HIS A 175 28.32 23.27 7.77
C HIS A 175 29.70 23.47 8.42
N ASP A 176 29.85 23.14 9.70
CA ASP A 176 31.09 23.35 10.46
C ASP A 176 31.38 22.14 11.39
N PRO A 177 31.89 21.04 10.86
CA PRO A 177 32.25 19.86 11.67
C PRO A 177 33.39 20.13 12.67
N ALA A 178 34.27 21.10 12.36
CA ALA A 178 35.45 21.37 13.18
C ALA A 178 35.07 21.89 14.58
N LYS A 179 34.04 22.71 14.68
CA LYS A 179 33.52 23.25 15.95
C LYS A 179 33.09 22.15 16.93
N TYR A 180 32.51 21.07 16.43
CA TYR A 180 32.08 19.94 17.28
C TYR A 180 33.24 19.07 17.68
N GLN A 181 34.23 18.85 16.78
CA GLN A 181 35.44 18.09 17.05
C GLN A 181 36.32 18.78 18.10
N GLU A 182 36.41 20.11 18.11
CA GLU A 182 37.19 20.91 19.06
C GLU A 182 36.72 20.67 20.51
N ILE A 183 35.42 20.48 20.73
CA ILE A 183 34.85 20.22 22.06
C ILE A 183 34.86 18.70 22.39
N GLY A 184 35.19 17.84 21.40
CA GLY A 184 35.15 16.38 21.56
C GLY A 184 33.73 15.78 21.40
N ALA A 185 32.77 16.56 20.85
CA ALA A 185 31.44 16.06 20.59
C ALA A 185 31.42 15.14 19.36
N SER A 186 30.81 13.97 19.52
CA SER A 186 30.54 13.03 18.41
C SER A 186 29.11 13.16 17.92
N MET A 187 28.95 13.44 16.63
CA MET A 187 27.61 13.46 16.03
C MET A 187 27.08 12.04 15.80
N PRO A 188 25.75 11.85 15.91
CA PRO A 188 25.13 10.59 15.58
C PRO A 188 25.37 10.24 14.11
N LYS A 189 25.72 8.97 13.84
CA LYS A 189 25.89 8.48 12.47
C LYS A 189 24.54 8.38 11.75
N GLY A 190 23.49 8.05 12.50
CA GLY A 190 22.16 7.85 11.98
C GLY A 190 21.08 8.46 12.87
N VAL A 191 20.07 9.03 12.24
CA VAL A 191 18.88 9.58 12.89
C VAL A 191 17.63 8.89 12.34
N LEU A 192 16.78 8.44 13.25
CA LEU A 192 15.53 7.77 12.95
C LEU A 192 14.36 8.72 13.18
N LEU A 193 13.68 9.10 12.09
CA LEU A 193 12.42 9.85 12.13
C LEU A 193 11.27 8.88 12.40
N VAL A 194 10.56 9.06 13.50
CA VAL A 194 9.48 8.15 13.92
C VAL A 194 8.17 8.92 14.08
N GLY A 195 7.07 8.35 13.61
CA GLY A 195 5.76 9.00 13.77
C GLY A 195 4.71 8.46 12.83
N PRO A 196 3.45 8.95 12.94
CA PRO A 196 2.34 8.52 12.11
C PRO A 196 2.58 8.75 10.60
N PRO A 197 1.88 8.03 9.72
CA PRO A 197 1.94 8.31 8.29
C PRO A 197 1.40 9.72 7.99
N GLY A 198 1.93 10.36 6.95
CA GLY A 198 1.47 11.69 6.51
C GLY A 198 1.97 12.88 7.33
N THR A 199 2.80 12.70 8.36
CA THR A 199 3.36 13.79 9.18
C THR A 199 4.51 14.55 8.52
N GLY A 200 4.97 14.13 7.34
CA GLY A 200 5.98 14.88 6.58
C GLY A 200 7.43 14.43 6.81
N LYS A 201 7.70 13.24 7.37
CA LYS A 201 9.05 12.71 7.64
C LYS A 201 9.99 12.79 6.43
N THR A 202 9.52 12.36 5.26
CA THR A 202 10.28 12.43 4.00
C THR A 202 10.55 13.87 3.56
N MET A 203 9.58 14.78 3.77
CA MET A 203 9.73 16.20 3.45
C MET A 203 10.73 16.86 4.39
N LEU A 204 10.68 16.53 5.68
CA LEU A 204 11.60 17.02 6.70
C LEU A 204 13.06 16.59 6.41
N ALA A 205 13.26 15.32 6.00
CA ALA A 205 14.57 14.82 5.59
C ALA A 205 15.14 15.59 4.37
N LYS A 206 14.28 15.89 3.38
CA LYS A 206 14.67 16.74 2.24
C LYS A 206 15.01 18.16 2.67
N ALA A 207 14.26 18.73 3.63
CA ALA A 207 14.49 20.06 4.13
C ALA A 207 15.85 20.17 4.86
N VAL A 208 16.25 19.16 5.61
CA VAL A 208 17.61 19.08 6.22
C VAL A 208 18.69 19.16 5.14
N ALA A 209 18.56 18.41 4.06
CA ALA A 209 19.55 18.43 2.98
C ALA A 209 19.55 19.78 2.22
N GLY A 210 18.38 20.37 2.00
CA GLY A 210 18.23 21.69 1.37
C GLY A 210 18.78 22.81 2.22
N GLU A 211 18.60 22.76 3.54
CA GLU A 211 19.14 23.73 4.49
C GLU A 211 20.67 23.59 4.60
N ALA A 212 21.17 22.35 4.69
CA ALA A 212 22.61 22.07 4.73
C ALA A 212 23.30 22.24 3.36
N ASN A 213 22.54 22.41 2.28
CA ASN A 213 23.04 22.55 0.91
C ASN A 213 23.98 21.38 0.48
N VAL A 214 23.64 20.14 0.87
CA VAL A 214 24.39 18.93 0.57
C VAL A 214 23.61 17.99 -0.34
N PRO A 215 24.28 17.08 -1.08
CA PRO A 215 23.62 16.06 -1.87
C PRO A 215 22.69 15.18 -1.01
N PHE A 216 21.54 14.82 -1.58
CA PHE A 216 20.53 13.98 -0.94
C PHE A 216 20.32 12.71 -1.75
N PHE A 217 20.61 11.54 -1.13
CA PHE A 217 20.36 10.22 -1.69
C PHE A 217 19.12 9.65 -1.04
N SER A 218 18.10 9.30 -1.80
CA SER A 218 16.86 8.75 -1.25
C SER A 218 16.56 7.39 -1.85
N MET A 219 16.21 6.45 -0.97
CA MET A 219 15.74 5.11 -1.35
C MET A 219 14.66 4.65 -0.37
N SER A 220 13.65 3.94 -0.87
CA SER A 220 12.67 3.27 0.01
C SER A 220 13.23 1.92 0.49
N GLY A 221 12.94 1.56 1.73
CA GLY A 221 13.25 0.23 2.27
C GLY A 221 12.70 -0.90 1.41
N SER A 222 11.56 -0.70 0.78
CA SER A 222 10.95 -1.65 -0.16
C SER A 222 11.76 -1.86 -1.44
N GLU A 223 12.54 -0.86 -1.90
CA GLU A 223 13.39 -0.97 -3.09
C GLU A 223 14.62 -1.88 -2.88
N PHE A 224 14.94 -2.19 -1.61
CA PHE A 224 15.99 -3.17 -1.27
C PHE A 224 15.48 -4.61 -1.25
N VAL A 225 14.17 -4.82 -1.17
CA VAL A 225 13.56 -6.16 -1.16
C VAL A 225 13.44 -6.66 -2.58
N GLU A 226 14.24 -7.66 -2.95
CA GLU A 226 14.30 -8.22 -4.30
C GLU A 226 13.96 -9.72 -4.28
N MET A 227 13.61 -10.27 -5.44
CA MET A 227 13.32 -11.70 -5.57
C MET A 227 14.58 -12.59 -5.54
N PHE A 228 15.76 -12.00 -5.83
CA PHE A 228 17.02 -12.74 -5.89
C PHE A 228 17.90 -12.42 -4.70
N VAL A 229 18.33 -13.46 -3.99
CA VAL A 229 19.20 -13.36 -2.80
C VAL A 229 20.50 -12.62 -3.14
N GLY A 230 20.82 -11.60 -2.33
CA GLY A 230 22.04 -10.80 -2.45
C GLY A 230 21.93 -9.54 -3.30
N MET A 231 20.82 -9.33 -4.03
CA MET A 231 20.64 -8.10 -4.82
C MET A 231 20.39 -6.88 -3.92
N GLY A 232 19.59 -7.02 -2.87
CA GLY A 232 19.36 -5.95 -1.89
C GLY A 232 20.66 -5.52 -1.21
N ALA A 233 21.46 -6.47 -0.77
CA ALA A 233 22.78 -6.19 -0.18
C ALA A 233 23.72 -5.48 -1.18
N SER A 234 23.65 -5.81 -2.47
CA SER A 234 24.41 -5.11 -3.50
C SER A 234 23.97 -3.66 -3.69
N LYS A 235 22.65 -3.39 -3.65
CA LYS A 235 22.11 -2.03 -3.70
C LYS A 235 22.54 -1.19 -2.50
N VAL A 236 22.55 -1.77 -1.30
CA VAL A 236 23.06 -1.11 -0.11
C VAL A 236 24.51 -0.70 -0.31
N ARG A 237 25.41 -1.64 -0.69
CA ARG A 237 26.81 -1.32 -0.95
C ARG A 237 27.02 -0.22 -1.98
N ASP A 238 26.27 -0.26 -3.07
CA ASP A 238 26.35 0.74 -4.14
C ASP A 238 25.91 2.12 -3.67
N LEU A 239 24.78 2.21 -2.94
CA LEU A 239 24.29 3.45 -2.33
C LEU A 239 25.34 4.08 -1.41
N PHE A 240 25.91 3.30 -0.50
CA PHE A 240 26.92 3.80 0.46
C PHE A 240 28.25 4.15 -0.21
N ARG A 241 28.65 3.43 -1.26
CA ARG A 241 29.82 3.78 -2.09
C ARG A 241 29.62 5.15 -2.75
N GLN A 242 28.45 5.38 -3.38
CA GLN A 242 28.13 6.66 -4.01
C GLN A 242 28.06 7.81 -3.00
N ALA A 243 27.51 7.54 -1.80
CA ALA A 243 27.47 8.53 -0.72
C ALA A 243 28.87 8.93 -0.24
N LYS A 244 29.76 7.96 -0.04
CA LYS A 244 31.18 8.21 0.31
C LYS A 244 31.90 9.05 -0.74
N GLU A 245 31.65 8.81 -2.01
CA GLU A 245 32.25 9.56 -3.13
C GLU A 245 31.77 11.04 -3.19
N LYS A 246 30.59 11.31 -2.63
CA LYS A 246 29.95 12.66 -2.68
C LYS A 246 29.78 13.31 -1.32
N ALA A 247 30.52 12.87 -0.32
CA ALA A 247 30.51 13.50 1.00
C ALA A 247 31.02 14.97 0.94
N PRO A 248 30.44 15.92 1.74
CA PRO A 248 29.37 15.68 2.70
C PRO A 248 28.00 15.49 2.01
N CYS A 249 27.19 14.55 2.53
CA CYS A 249 25.87 14.24 1.97
C CYS A 249 24.95 13.62 3.01
N ILE A 250 23.66 13.52 2.65
CA ILE A 250 22.64 12.83 3.43
C ILE A 250 22.14 11.62 2.64
N VAL A 251 22.12 10.45 3.30
CA VAL A 251 21.46 9.23 2.83
C VAL A 251 20.14 9.09 3.57
N PHE A 252 19.03 9.03 2.86
CA PHE A 252 17.71 8.85 3.42
C PHE A 252 17.10 7.51 3.01
N ILE A 253 16.68 6.73 4.00
CA ILE A 253 16.00 5.45 3.81
C ILE A 253 14.58 5.58 4.36
N ASP A 254 13.60 5.66 3.46
CA ASP A 254 12.19 5.69 3.84
C ASP A 254 11.69 4.27 4.12
N GLU A 255 10.69 4.14 5.01
CA GLU A 255 10.11 2.84 5.36
C GLU A 255 11.17 1.78 5.74
N ILE A 256 12.11 2.14 6.60
CA ILE A 256 13.22 1.26 7.01
C ILE A 256 12.73 -0.07 7.60
N ASP A 257 11.51 -0.11 8.14
CA ASP A 257 10.85 -1.31 8.67
C ASP A 257 10.61 -2.38 7.59
N ALA A 258 10.62 -2.04 6.30
CA ALA A 258 10.54 -3.03 5.22
C ALA A 258 11.71 -4.03 5.23
N ILE A 259 12.91 -3.58 5.62
CA ILE A 259 14.13 -4.41 5.72
C ILE A 259 14.57 -4.66 7.15
N GLY A 260 14.20 -3.77 8.07
CA GLY A 260 14.67 -3.75 9.46
C GLY A 260 13.78 -4.46 10.47
N LYS A 261 12.82 -5.29 10.05
CA LYS A 261 11.87 -5.96 10.95
C LYS A 261 12.56 -7.00 11.85
N LYS A 262 12.12 -7.09 13.12
CA LYS A 262 12.55 -8.13 14.08
C LYS A 262 12.39 -9.53 13.49
N ARG A 263 13.26 -10.45 13.92
CA ARG A 263 13.23 -11.87 13.54
C ARG A 263 12.05 -12.57 14.23
N ASP A 264 11.05 -12.92 13.46
CA ASP A 264 9.92 -13.73 13.92
C ASP A 264 10.26 -15.21 13.71
N GLY A 265 11.10 -15.82 14.45
CA GLY A 265 11.41 -17.26 14.54
C GLY A 265 10.85 -18.29 13.54
N GLN A 266 10.19 -17.87 12.47
CA GLN A 266 9.65 -18.73 11.41
C GLN A 266 10.75 -19.08 10.40
N VAL A 267 11.04 -20.36 10.30
CA VAL A 267 11.98 -20.94 9.34
C VAL A 267 11.36 -20.89 7.94
N GLY A 268 11.93 -20.07 7.06
CA GLY A 268 11.63 -20.09 5.63
C GLY A 268 11.11 -18.75 5.06
N GLY A 269 11.96 -18.01 4.34
CA GLY A 269 11.56 -16.95 3.43
C GLY A 269 12.11 -15.55 3.69
N ASN A 270 12.97 -15.34 4.69
CA ASN A 270 13.48 -14.00 5.03
C ASN A 270 15.01 -13.81 4.77
N ASP A 271 15.67 -14.76 4.11
CA ASP A 271 17.13 -14.73 3.90
C ASP A 271 17.60 -13.46 3.18
N GLU A 272 16.84 -12.98 2.19
CA GLU A 272 17.16 -11.76 1.44
C GLU A 272 17.10 -10.50 2.31
N ARG A 273 16.03 -10.36 3.10
CA ARG A 273 15.87 -9.20 4.01
C ARG A 273 16.94 -9.20 5.09
N GLU A 274 17.21 -10.36 5.67
CA GLU A 274 18.23 -10.50 6.71
C GLU A 274 19.63 -10.19 6.16
N GLN A 275 19.95 -10.66 4.96
CA GLN A 275 21.21 -10.37 4.29
C GLN A 275 21.35 -8.88 3.97
N THR A 276 20.27 -8.25 3.53
CA THR A 276 20.21 -6.80 3.25
C THR A 276 20.37 -5.98 4.53
N LEU A 277 19.68 -6.36 5.60
CA LEU A 277 19.82 -5.74 6.91
C LEU A 277 21.27 -5.86 7.43
N ASN A 278 21.85 -7.06 7.40
CA ASN A 278 23.22 -7.28 7.84
C ASN A 278 24.22 -6.45 7.03
N GLN A 279 24.00 -6.29 5.72
CA GLN A 279 24.83 -5.42 4.89
C GLN A 279 24.68 -3.95 5.29
N LEU A 280 23.44 -3.47 5.54
CA LEU A 280 23.21 -2.11 6.03
C LEU A 280 23.93 -1.85 7.34
N LEU A 281 23.83 -2.77 8.31
CA LEU A 281 24.53 -2.68 9.59
C LEU A 281 26.05 -2.64 9.39
N THR A 282 26.58 -3.45 8.49
CA THR A 282 28.02 -3.48 8.16
C THR A 282 28.48 -2.15 7.54
N GLU A 283 27.70 -1.58 6.62
CA GLU A 283 28.04 -0.28 6.03
C GLU A 283 27.99 0.84 7.09
N MET A 284 27.01 0.82 7.98
CA MET A 284 26.91 1.81 9.08
C MET A 284 28.08 1.69 10.08
N ASP A 285 28.46 0.48 10.43
CA ASP A 285 29.60 0.24 11.34
C ASP A 285 30.93 0.62 10.67
N GLY A 286 31.06 0.42 9.36
CA GLY A 286 32.25 0.73 8.57
C GLY A 286 32.51 2.23 8.34
N PHE A 287 31.69 3.13 8.87
CA PHE A 287 31.96 4.56 8.92
C PHE A 287 32.89 4.89 10.08
N GLU A 288 34.17 4.53 9.93
CA GLU A 288 35.23 4.97 10.88
C GLU A 288 35.61 6.42 10.56
N GLY A 289 35.31 7.30 11.52
CA GLY A 289 35.58 8.74 11.37
C GLY A 289 34.58 9.42 10.43
N ASN A 290 33.94 10.41 10.94
CA ASN A 290 32.86 11.20 10.41
C ASN A 290 33.18 11.80 9.03
N ASN A 291 33.06 11.03 7.95
CA ASN A 291 33.36 11.47 6.58
C ASN A 291 32.28 12.42 6.00
N GLY A 292 31.46 13.07 6.86
CA GLY A 292 30.41 13.98 6.41
C GLY A 292 29.18 13.30 5.80
N VAL A 293 29.04 11.97 5.96
CA VAL A 293 27.83 11.25 5.54
C VAL A 293 26.94 11.05 6.76
N ILE A 294 25.71 11.55 6.68
CA ILE A 294 24.67 11.34 7.69
C ILE A 294 23.57 10.49 7.13
N ILE A 295 23.13 9.49 7.90
CA ILE A 295 22.05 8.59 7.51
C ILE A 295 20.78 9.02 8.23
N LEU A 296 19.74 9.37 7.49
CA LEU A 296 18.40 9.56 8.01
C LEU A 296 17.55 8.35 7.61
N ALA A 297 16.73 7.86 8.51
CA ALA A 297 15.73 6.85 8.17
C ALA A 297 14.37 7.26 8.71
N ALA A 298 13.30 6.79 8.08
CA ALA A 298 11.94 7.02 8.52
C ALA A 298 11.18 5.71 8.71
N THR A 299 10.34 5.67 9.75
CA THR A 299 9.43 4.55 9.99
C THR A 299 8.15 5.01 10.69
N ASN A 300 7.05 4.32 10.40
CA ASN A 300 5.80 4.44 11.15
C ASN A 300 5.70 3.37 12.26
N ARG A 301 6.66 2.42 12.33
CA ARG A 301 6.63 1.25 13.23
C ARG A 301 7.98 1.06 13.94
N PRO A 302 8.39 1.98 14.80
CA PRO A 302 9.68 1.88 15.47
C PRO A 302 9.83 0.62 16.32
N GLU A 303 8.74 0.11 16.87
CA GLU A 303 8.68 -1.10 17.70
C GLU A 303 8.92 -2.39 16.89
N SER A 304 8.68 -2.37 15.57
CA SER A 304 8.91 -3.51 14.68
C SER A 304 10.39 -3.68 14.30
N LEU A 305 11.21 -2.64 14.54
CA LEU A 305 12.60 -2.63 14.12
C LEU A 305 13.46 -3.59 14.95
N ASP A 306 14.43 -4.23 14.28
CA ASP A 306 15.47 -5.01 14.96
C ASP A 306 16.27 -4.11 15.91
N PRO A 307 16.45 -4.50 17.18
CA PRO A 307 17.21 -3.73 18.14
C PRO A 307 18.65 -3.42 17.69
N ALA A 308 19.22 -4.22 16.80
CA ALA A 308 20.54 -3.97 16.24
C ALA A 308 20.62 -2.63 15.47
N LEU A 309 19.53 -2.19 14.84
CA LEU A 309 19.48 -0.90 14.11
C LEU A 309 19.58 0.30 15.06
N THR A 310 19.06 0.18 16.28
CA THR A 310 18.95 1.28 17.25
C THR A 310 20.03 1.29 18.31
N ARG A 311 21.12 0.49 18.11
CA ARG A 311 22.28 0.50 18.99
C ARG A 311 23.13 1.75 18.76
N PRO A 312 23.86 2.21 19.82
CA PRO A 312 24.83 3.31 19.68
C PRO A 312 25.78 3.11 18.50
N GLY A 313 26.03 4.17 17.73
CA GLY A 313 26.84 4.13 16.51
C GLY A 313 26.09 3.77 15.23
N ARG A 314 24.76 3.57 15.31
CA ARG A 314 23.85 3.34 14.18
C ARG A 314 22.74 4.39 14.18
N PHE A 315 21.45 4.01 14.30
CA PHE A 315 20.36 4.96 14.52
C PHE A 315 20.20 5.23 16.02
N ASP A 316 21.12 5.95 16.55
CA ASP A 316 21.23 6.24 17.99
C ASP A 316 20.42 7.48 18.42
N ARG A 317 20.05 8.34 17.50
CA ARG A 317 19.12 9.46 17.75
C ARG A 317 17.75 9.17 17.13
N ARG A 318 16.71 9.29 17.96
CA ARG A 318 15.32 9.23 17.49
C ARG A 318 14.71 10.62 17.55
N VAL A 319 14.09 11.02 16.46
CA VAL A 319 13.37 12.29 16.35
C VAL A 319 11.89 11.96 16.10
N PRO A 320 11.01 12.19 17.08
CA PRO A 320 9.59 12.05 16.88
C PRO A 320 9.08 13.13 15.93
N VAL A 321 8.21 12.75 14.99
CA VAL A 321 7.50 13.61 14.04
C VAL A 321 6.02 13.27 14.23
N GLU A 322 5.37 14.01 15.12
CA GLU A 322 4.03 13.71 15.62
C GLU A 322 2.95 14.33 14.72
N LEU A 323 1.68 14.10 15.05
CA LEU A 323 0.60 14.84 14.42
C LEU A 323 0.69 16.32 14.83
N PRO A 324 0.44 17.27 13.91
CA PRO A 324 0.59 18.68 14.20
C PRO A 324 -0.45 19.14 15.24
N ASP A 325 -0.01 19.97 16.17
CA ASP A 325 -0.86 20.67 17.11
C ASP A 325 -1.74 21.72 16.41
N LEU A 326 -2.57 22.44 17.12
CA LEU A 326 -3.47 23.44 16.53
C LEU A 326 -2.73 24.50 15.73
N LYS A 327 -1.62 25.02 16.28
CA LYS A 327 -0.79 26.04 15.61
C LYS A 327 -0.11 25.46 14.37
N GLY A 328 0.46 24.26 14.49
CA GLY A 328 1.08 23.54 13.37
C GLY A 328 0.08 23.28 12.24
N ARG A 329 -1.16 22.85 12.56
CA ARG A 329 -2.21 22.65 11.55
C ARG A 329 -2.54 23.95 10.83
N GLU A 330 -2.69 25.06 11.56
CA GLU A 330 -2.95 26.37 10.97
C GLU A 330 -1.82 26.81 10.04
N GLU A 331 -0.57 26.64 10.44
CA GLU A 331 0.60 26.97 9.62
C GLU A 331 0.71 26.08 8.37
N ILE A 332 0.46 24.77 8.50
CA ILE A 332 0.44 23.83 7.37
C ILE A 332 -0.64 24.24 6.35
N LEU A 333 -1.86 24.56 6.82
CA LEU A 333 -2.93 25.03 5.95
C LEU A 333 -2.51 26.29 5.19
N LYS A 334 -1.91 27.27 5.86
CA LYS A 334 -1.40 28.51 5.24
C LYS A 334 -0.31 28.23 4.20
N VAL A 335 0.62 27.31 4.46
CA VAL A 335 1.68 26.92 3.50
C VAL A 335 1.08 26.31 2.25
N HIS A 336 0.09 25.41 2.38
CA HIS A 336 -0.56 24.81 1.22
C HIS A 336 -1.51 25.80 0.50
N ALA A 337 -2.18 26.68 1.23
CA ALA A 337 -3.05 27.71 0.68
C ALA A 337 -2.30 28.73 -0.21
N ARG A 338 -1.02 29.00 0.04
CA ARG A 338 -0.19 29.85 -0.84
C ARG A 338 -0.08 29.33 -2.27
N LYS A 339 -0.32 28.04 -2.49
CA LYS A 339 -0.23 27.40 -3.82
C LYS A 339 -1.52 27.51 -4.63
N ILE A 340 -2.61 27.94 -4.03
CA ILE A 340 -3.93 28.12 -4.64
C ILE A 340 -4.45 29.53 -4.43
N LYS A 341 -5.53 29.88 -5.12
CA LYS A 341 -6.22 31.16 -4.87
C LYS A 341 -7.30 30.92 -3.81
N VAL A 342 -7.20 31.66 -2.71
CA VAL A 342 -8.11 31.61 -1.57
C VAL A 342 -8.69 32.99 -1.34
N ALA A 343 -9.93 33.07 -0.83
CA ALA A 343 -10.56 34.32 -0.42
C ALA A 343 -9.80 34.94 0.78
N GLU A 344 -9.82 36.26 0.89
CA GLU A 344 -9.06 36.99 1.91
C GLU A 344 -9.64 36.81 3.34
N ASP A 345 -10.92 36.46 3.45
CA ASP A 345 -11.68 36.35 4.69
C ASP A 345 -11.63 34.93 5.33
N VAL A 346 -10.73 34.05 4.88
CA VAL A 346 -10.62 32.69 5.40
C VAL A 346 -9.97 32.67 6.78
N ASP A 347 -10.70 32.11 7.76
CA ASP A 347 -10.22 31.83 9.11
C ASP A 347 -9.54 30.46 9.18
N TYR A 348 -8.21 30.42 9.01
CA TYR A 348 -7.43 29.19 9.09
C TYR A 348 -7.42 28.58 10.50
N ASN A 349 -7.61 29.37 11.56
CA ASN A 349 -7.68 28.87 12.91
C ASN A 349 -8.95 28.03 13.12
N LYS A 350 -10.09 28.51 12.63
CA LYS A 350 -11.35 27.73 12.63
C LYS A 350 -11.20 26.42 11.87
N ILE A 351 -10.61 26.47 10.66
CA ILE A 351 -10.34 25.28 9.84
C ILE A 351 -9.40 24.31 10.56
N ALA A 352 -8.33 24.80 11.19
CA ALA A 352 -7.38 23.97 11.94
C ALA A 352 -8.02 23.27 13.16
N ARG A 353 -8.96 23.94 13.84
CA ARG A 353 -9.74 23.32 14.93
C ARG A 353 -10.63 22.19 14.39
N MET A 354 -11.37 22.45 13.32
CA MET A 354 -12.25 21.44 12.69
C MET A 354 -11.46 20.22 12.16
N ALA A 355 -10.21 20.42 11.75
CA ALA A 355 -9.30 19.36 11.30
C ALA A 355 -8.45 18.78 12.44
N SER A 356 -9.01 18.68 13.65
CA SER A 356 -8.31 18.07 14.79
C SER A 356 -7.88 16.64 14.49
N GLY A 357 -6.63 16.29 14.83
CA GLY A 357 -6.05 14.97 14.58
C GLY A 357 -5.63 14.72 13.13
N ALA A 358 -5.83 15.66 12.20
CA ALA A 358 -5.40 15.50 10.82
C ALA A 358 -3.87 15.61 10.67
N SER A 359 -3.31 14.72 9.87
CA SER A 359 -1.90 14.74 9.47
C SER A 359 -1.62 15.87 8.46
N GLY A 360 -0.35 16.22 8.27
CA GLY A 360 0.05 17.21 7.27
C GLY A 360 -0.39 16.87 5.85
N ALA A 361 -0.41 15.58 5.49
CA ALA A 361 -0.90 15.14 4.18
C ALA A 361 -2.42 15.32 4.02
N GLU A 362 -3.19 15.05 5.07
CA GLU A 362 -4.65 15.27 5.06
C GLU A 362 -4.97 16.76 4.97
N LEU A 363 -4.24 17.62 5.69
CA LEU A 363 -4.39 19.07 5.61
C LEU A 363 -4.07 19.60 4.19
N ALA A 364 -3.03 19.08 3.56
CA ALA A 364 -2.72 19.40 2.16
C ALA A 364 -3.84 18.97 1.22
N ASN A 365 -4.44 17.80 1.46
CA ASN A 365 -5.56 17.30 0.68
C ASN A 365 -6.83 18.14 0.87
N ILE A 366 -7.11 18.59 2.10
CA ILE A 366 -8.24 19.51 2.39
C ILE A 366 -8.12 20.78 1.54
N VAL A 367 -6.93 21.40 1.50
CA VAL A 367 -6.71 22.61 0.70
C VAL A 367 -6.88 22.34 -0.80
N ASN A 368 -6.40 21.21 -1.29
CA ASN A 368 -6.55 20.80 -2.69
C ASN A 368 -8.01 20.54 -3.05
N GLU A 369 -8.76 19.82 -2.21
CA GLU A 369 -10.18 19.55 -2.42
C GLU A 369 -11.01 20.84 -2.44
N ALA A 370 -10.68 21.81 -1.59
CA ALA A 370 -11.32 23.12 -1.60
C ALA A 370 -11.12 23.86 -2.93
N ALA A 371 -9.91 23.80 -3.49
CA ALA A 371 -9.63 24.35 -4.81
C ALA A 371 -10.41 23.64 -5.93
N LEU A 372 -10.46 22.30 -5.90
CA LEU A 372 -11.23 21.49 -6.86
C LEU A 372 -12.73 21.79 -6.78
N ARG A 373 -13.25 21.98 -5.56
CA ARG A 373 -14.65 22.36 -5.33
C ARG A 373 -14.96 23.74 -5.92
N ALA A 374 -14.11 24.73 -5.66
CA ALA A 374 -14.28 26.07 -6.22
C ALA A 374 -14.35 26.05 -7.76
N VAL A 375 -13.47 25.27 -8.42
CA VAL A 375 -13.49 25.09 -9.89
C VAL A 375 -14.77 24.40 -10.36
N ARG A 376 -15.23 23.38 -9.66
CA ARG A 376 -16.47 22.64 -9.97
C ARG A 376 -17.69 23.55 -9.92
N ASP A 377 -17.70 24.51 -8.98
CA ASP A 377 -18.76 25.50 -8.82
C ASP A 377 -18.56 26.76 -9.71
N GLY A 378 -17.60 26.74 -10.64
CA GLY A 378 -17.33 27.84 -11.58
C GLY A 378 -16.64 29.06 -10.95
N ARG A 379 -16.11 28.95 -9.72
CA ARG A 379 -15.40 30.02 -9.02
C ARG A 379 -13.90 29.95 -9.28
N ARG A 380 -13.21 31.09 -9.09
CA ARG A 380 -11.76 31.21 -9.33
C ARG A 380 -10.93 31.21 -8.05
N PHE A 381 -11.55 31.10 -6.90
CA PHE A 381 -10.91 31.06 -5.58
C PHE A 381 -11.73 30.19 -4.64
N ALA A 382 -11.04 29.55 -3.69
CA ALA A 382 -11.65 28.76 -2.63
C ALA A 382 -12.12 29.68 -1.49
N THR A 383 -13.27 29.40 -0.92
CA THR A 383 -13.88 30.14 0.20
C THR A 383 -13.74 29.36 1.51
N GLN A 384 -14.11 29.98 2.62
CA GLN A 384 -14.24 29.35 3.93
C GLN A 384 -15.11 28.09 3.86
N SER A 385 -16.28 28.18 3.21
CA SER A 385 -17.21 27.06 3.08
C SER A 385 -16.63 25.89 2.26
N ASP A 386 -15.76 26.18 1.28
CA ASP A 386 -15.11 25.11 0.52
C ASP A 386 -14.11 24.34 1.38
N LEU A 387 -13.36 25.02 2.24
CA LEU A 387 -12.42 24.39 3.16
C LEU A 387 -13.16 23.57 4.23
N GLU A 388 -14.25 24.11 4.80
CA GLU A 388 -15.07 23.41 5.79
C GLU A 388 -15.67 22.13 5.19
N GLU A 389 -16.26 22.18 4.01
CA GLU A 389 -16.80 20.98 3.35
C GLU A 389 -15.69 20.00 2.93
N SER A 390 -14.50 20.51 2.58
CA SER A 390 -13.37 19.64 2.22
C SER A 390 -12.83 18.86 3.41
N ILE A 391 -12.91 19.40 4.62
CA ILE A 391 -12.63 18.64 5.85
C ILE A 391 -13.58 17.45 5.94
N GLU A 392 -14.87 17.71 5.73
CA GLU A 392 -15.89 16.65 5.78
C GLU A 392 -15.66 15.59 4.70
N VAL A 393 -15.25 16.01 3.49
CA VAL A 393 -14.92 15.09 2.40
C VAL A 393 -13.73 14.21 2.75
N VAL A 394 -12.69 14.78 3.36
CA VAL A 394 -11.48 14.03 3.74
C VAL A 394 -11.74 13.08 4.92
N ILE A 395 -12.54 13.49 5.91
CA ILE A 395 -12.85 12.69 7.10
C ILE A 395 -13.96 11.66 6.83
N ALA A 396 -15.08 12.11 6.25
CA ALA A 396 -16.31 11.32 6.10
C ALA A 396 -16.64 10.92 4.65
N GLY A 397 -15.84 11.35 3.67
CA GLY A 397 -16.06 11.09 2.25
C GLY A 397 -17.08 12.02 1.60
N TYR A 398 -17.27 11.86 0.30
CA TYR A 398 -18.20 12.69 -0.49
C TYR A 398 -19.66 12.43 -0.11
N GLN A 399 -20.50 13.46 -0.31
CA GLN A 399 -21.97 13.33 -0.19
C GLN A 399 -22.51 12.33 -1.24
N LYS A 400 -23.33 11.39 -0.81
CA LYS A 400 -24.00 10.46 -1.71
C LYS A 400 -25.19 11.14 -2.37
N LYS A 401 -25.10 11.43 -3.67
CA LYS A 401 -26.20 12.06 -4.45
C LYS A 401 -27.40 11.13 -4.70
N ASN A 402 -27.17 9.81 -4.65
CA ASN A 402 -28.17 8.79 -5.03
C ASN A 402 -28.68 7.96 -3.84
N ALA A 403 -28.34 8.32 -2.61
CA ALA A 403 -28.88 7.65 -1.43
C ALA A 403 -30.26 8.26 -1.10
N ILE A 404 -31.30 7.56 -1.48
CA ILE A 404 -32.68 7.93 -1.12
C ILE A 404 -32.97 7.19 0.19
N LEU A 405 -32.87 7.90 1.31
CA LEU A 405 -33.39 7.42 2.59
C LEU A 405 -34.92 7.45 2.52
N THR A 406 -35.55 6.42 3.07
CA THR A 406 -36.99 6.47 3.32
C THR A 406 -37.27 7.53 4.40
N ASP A 407 -38.50 8.08 4.40
CA ASP A 407 -38.86 9.07 5.44
C ASP A 407 -38.64 8.53 6.85
N GLN A 408 -38.90 7.25 7.08
CA GLN A 408 -38.65 6.61 8.37
C GLN A 408 -37.16 6.57 8.73
N GLU A 409 -36.31 6.18 7.77
CA GLU A 409 -34.85 6.20 7.99
C GLU A 409 -34.34 7.61 8.23
N LYS A 410 -34.82 8.59 7.46
CA LYS A 410 -34.44 10.00 7.63
C LYS A 410 -34.80 10.51 9.02
N TRP A 411 -35.98 10.16 9.54
CA TRP A 411 -36.37 10.48 10.90
C TRP A 411 -35.48 9.77 11.92
N THR A 412 -35.20 8.49 11.75
CA THR A 412 -34.35 7.72 12.66
C THR A 412 -32.96 8.35 12.75
N VAL A 413 -32.34 8.70 11.61
CA VAL A 413 -31.04 9.36 11.56
C VAL A 413 -31.09 10.74 12.23
N ALA A 414 -32.17 11.53 12.00
CA ALA A 414 -32.30 12.84 12.63
C ALA A 414 -32.34 12.75 14.16
N TYR A 415 -33.10 11.80 14.72
CA TYR A 415 -33.11 11.57 16.16
C TYR A 415 -31.77 11.05 16.69
N HIS A 416 -31.13 10.17 15.93
CA HIS A 416 -29.82 9.62 16.28
C HIS A 416 -28.77 10.72 16.43
N GLU A 417 -28.62 11.58 15.41
CA GLU A 417 -27.64 12.67 15.42
C GLU A 417 -27.95 13.73 16.48
N ILE A 418 -29.23 14.09 16.66
CA ILE A 418 -29.62 15.00 17.76
C ILE A 418 -29.39 14.33 19.10
N GLY A 419 -29.54 13.01 19.21
CA GLY A 419 -29.23 12.27 20.43
C GLY A 419 -27.78 12.49 20.88
N HIS A 420 -26.83 12.35 19.99
CA HIS A 420 -25.42 12.64 20.25
C HIS A 420 -25.20 14.10 20.66
N ALA A 421 -25.76 15.03 19.88
CA ALA A 421 -25.58 16.47 20.11
C ALA A 421 -26.18 16.92 21.44
N LEU A 422 -27.37 16.43 21.77
CA LEU A 422 -28.10 16.82 22.99
C LEU A 422 -27.45 16.25 24.26
N VAL A 423 -27.03 14.98 24.23
CA VAL A 423 -26.26 14.37 25.32
C VAL A 423 -24.96 15.11 25.54
N ALA A 424 -24.24 15.47 24.47
CA ALA A 424 -23.00 16.25 24.56
C ALA A 424 -23.24 17.64 25.17
N ALA A 425 -24.26 18.37 24.69
CA ALA A 425 -24.51 19.76 25.13
C ALA A 425 -25.00 19.87 26.56
N LEU A 426 -25.64 18.83 27.11
CA LEU A 426 -26.18 18.80 28.46
C LEU A 426 -25.22 18.17 29.50
N GLN A 427 -24.00 17.83 29.09
CA GLN A 427 -22.96 17.32 29.98
C GLN A 427 -21.88 18.37 30.21
N THR A 428 -21.16 18.23 31.33
CA THR A 428 -19.94 18.98 31.60
C THR A 428 -18.77 18.43 30.75
N HIS A 429 -17.80 19.27 30.41
CA HIS A 429 -16.56 18.86 29.75
C HIS A 429 -16.76 18.17 28.39
N SER A 430 -17.81 18.51 27.66
CA SER A 430 -18.00 18.07 26.28
C SER A 430 -17.60 19.16 25.30
N ALA A 431 -16.97 18.75 24.18
CA ALA A 431 -16.62 19.68 23.11
C ALA A 431 -17.90 20.29 22.48
N PRO A 432 -17.91 21.58 22.13
CA PRO A 432 -19.05 22.22 21.50
C PRO A 432 -19.46 21.54 20.19
N VAL A 433 -20.76 21.46 19.98
CA VAL A 433 -21.32 21.00 18.70
C VAL A 433 -21.12 22.09 17.66
N GLN A 434 -20.46 21.74 16.57
CA GLN A 434 -20.18 22.67 15.46
C GLN A 434 -21.17 22.53 14.31
N LYS A 435 -21.54 21.29 13.97
CA LYS A 435 -22.44 20.98 12.85
C LYS A 435 -23.10 19.62 13.06
N ILE A 436 -24.36 19.50 12.64
CA ILE A 436 -25.11 18.25 12.62
C ILE A 436 -25.71 18.09 11.23
N THR A 437 -25.56 16.91 10.62
CA THR A 437 -26.11 16.63 9.28
C THR A 437 -26.63 15.21 9.17
N ILE A 438 -27.70 15.04 8.38
CA ILE A 438 -28.27 13.75 8.02
C ILE A 438 -28.07 13.42 6.53
N ILE A 439 -27.11 14.08 5.88
CA ILE A 439 -26.77 13.82 4.49
C ILE A 439 -25.80 12.64 4.43
N PRO A 440 -26.17 11.52 3.76
CA PRO A 440 -25.32 10.33 3.69
C PRO A 440 -23.98 10.58 2.99
N ARG A 441 -22.93 9.95 3.51
CA ARG A 441 -21.55 10.05 2.98
C ARG A 441 -21.07 8.72 2.38
N THR A 442 -20.03 8.80 1.55
CA THR A 442 -19.45 7.59 0.89
C THR A 442 -18.71 6.66 1.84
N SER A 443 -18.31 7.11 3.02
CA SER A 443 -17.76 6.27 4.10
C SER A 443 -18.77 5.27 4.68
N GLY A 444 -20.06 5.45 4.38
CA GLY A 444 -21.15 4.63 4.92
C GLY A 444 -21.94 5.32 6.03
N ALA A 445 -21.48 6.45 6.53
CA ALA A 445 -22.23 7.25 7.50
C ALA A 445 -23.52 7.79 6.87
N LEU A 446 -24.65 7.66 7.56
CA LEU A 446 -25.96 8.18 7.15
C LEU A 446 -26.18 9.62 7.64
N GLY A 447 -25.47 10.01 8.68
CA GLY A 447 -25.38 11.33 9.27
C GLY A 447 -24.10 11.44 10.08
N TYR A 448 -23.84 12.59 10.68
CA TYR A 448 -22.80 12.76 11.70
C TYR A 448 -23.00 14.06 12.47
N THR A 449 -22.55 14.03 13.71
CA THR A 449 -22.46 15.18 14.62
C THR A 449 -21.01 15.56 14.81
N MET A 450 -20.62 16.75 14.34
CA MET A 450 -19.27 17.27 14.48
C MET A 450 -19.13 18.06 15.78
N GLN A 451 -18.21 17.64 16.63
CA GLN A 451 -17.79 18.35 17.84
C GLN A 451 -16.36 18.83 17.65
N VAL A 452 -16.05 20.05 18.06
CA VAL A 452 -14.73 20.66 17.89
C VAL A 452 -14.27 21.20 19.23
N GLU A 453 -13.13 20.70 19.70
CA GLU A 453 -12.49 21.17 20.93
C GLU A 453 -11.92 22.60 20.74
N GLU A 454 -12.05 23.44 21.76
CA GLU A 454 -11.58 24.85 21.70
C GLU A 454 -10.06 25.00 21.86
N GLY A 455 -9.36 23.96 22.31
CA GLY A 455 -7.91 24.00 22.55
C GLY A 455 -7.23 22.63 22.42
N ASN A 456 -5.93 22.58 22.72
CA ASN A 456 -5.18 21.34 22.83
C ASN A 456 -5.50 20.67 24.19
N HIS A 457 -6.10 19.51 24.16
CA HIS A 457 -6.47 18.73 25.34
C HIS A 457 -5.58 17.47 25.41
N TYR A 458 -4.58 17.52 26.30
CA TYR A 458 -3.58 16.44 26.40
C TYR A 458 -3.93 15.39 27.46
N LEU A 459 -4.73 15.75 28.46
CA LEU A 459 -5.11 14.86 29.56
C LEU A 459 -6.63 14.85 29.71
N MET A 460 -7.20 13.67 29.76
CA MET A 460 -8.64 13.48 29.99
C MET A 460 -8.85 12.83 31.36
N THR A 461 -9.79 13.35 32.13
CA THR A 461 -10.21 12.78 33.39
C THR A 461 -11.12 11.57 33.18
N LYS A 462 -11.33 10.77 34.23
CA LYS A 462 -12.27 9.67 34.19
C LYS A 462 -13.67 10.15 33.82
N GLU A 463 -14.14 11.27 34.40
CA GLU A 463 -15.45 11.85 34.12
C GLU A 463 -15.60 12.29 32.66
N GLU A 464 -14.59 12.91 32.08
CA GLU A 464 -14.60 13.28 30.66
C GLU A 464 -14.70 12.08 29.73
N LEU A 465 -13.99 10.98 30.02
CA LEU A 465 -14.08 9.75 29.26
C LEU A 465 -15.44 9.06 29.42
N GLU A 466 -16.00 9.03 30.63
CA GLU A 466 -17.36 8.54 30.89
C GLU A 466 -18.39 9.39 30.11
N ASN A 467 -18.30 10.71 30.16
CA ASN A 467 -19.16 11.62 29.38
C ASN A 467 -19.05 11.37 27.87
N LYS A 468 -17.84 11.10 27.38
CA LYS A 468 -17.62 10.77 25.96
C LYS A 468 -18.28 9.43 25.57
N ILE A 469 -18.26 8.43 26.46
CA ILE A 469 -19.00 7.17 26.26
C ILE A 469 -20.52 7.43 26.25
N ALA A 470 -21.02 8.24 27.15
CA ALA A 470 -22.45 8.63 27.19
C ALA A 470 -22.85 9.32 25.87
N THR A 471 -22.03 10.27 25.38
CA THR A 471 -22.25 10.94 24.10
C THR A 471 -22.28 9.94 22.92
N LEU A 472 -21.33 9.00 22.86
CA LEU A 472 -21.29 7.96 21.82
C LEU A 472 -22.53 7.05 21.85
N THR A 473 -23.11 6.80 23.03
CA THR A 473 -24.33 6.00 23.14
C THR A 473 -25.61 6.82 22.92
N GLY A 474 -25.50 8.15 22.78
CA GLY A 474 -26.61 9.10 22.67
C GLY A 474 -27.53 8.87 21.49
N GLY A 475 -26.96 8.52 20.31
CA GLY A 475 -27.72 8.23 19.09
C GLY A 475 -28.66 7.05 19.28
N ARG A 476 -28.16 5.93 19.76
CA ARG A 476 -28.97 4.75 20.08
C ARG A 476 -29.98 5.04 21.19
N ALA A 477 -29.58 5.76 22.23
CA ALA A 477 -30.49 6.15 23.31
C ALA A 477 -31.69 6.99 22.81
N ALA A 478 -31.47 7.87 21.83
CA ALA A 478 -32.53 8.65 21.20
C ALA A 478 -33.50 7.76 20.39
N GLU A 479 -33.00 6.77 19.66
CA GLU A 479 -33.86 5.79 18.98
C GLU A 479 -34.74 5.02 19.98
N GLU A 480 -34.16 4.55 21.08
CA GLU A 480 -34.89 3.84 22.14
C GLU A 480 -35.96 4.72 22.80
N VAL A 481 -35.61 5.95 23.17
CA VAL A 481 -36.54 6.90 23.83
C VAL A 481 -37.69 7.30 22.92
N ARG A 482 -37.43 7.47 21.62
CA ARG A 482 -38.42 7.95 20.65
C ARG A 482 -39.27 6.84 20.07
N PHE A 483 -38.62 5.79 19.56
CA PHE A 483 -39.28 4.76 18.76
C PHE A 483 -39.43 3.43 19.49
N GLY A 484 -38.75 3.22 20.63
CA GLY A 484 -38.73 1.95 21.36
C GLY A 484 -38.03 0.82 20.59
N VAL A 485 -37.29 1.15 19.55
CA VAL A 485 -36.53 0.19 18.68
C VAL A 485 -35.09 0.66 18.56
N ILE A 486 -34.23 -0.27 18.16
CA ILE A 486 -32.80 -0.02 17.90
C ILE A 486 -32.49 -0.37 16.47
N SER A 487 -31.67 0.44 15.83
CA SER A 487 -31.20 0.21 14.47
C SER A 487 -29.74 -0.23 14.41
N THR A 488 -29.26 -0.56 13.23
CA THR A 488 -27.86 -0.87 12.97
C THR A 488 -26.98 0.38 12.84
N GLY A 489 -27.57 1.58 12.90
CA GLY A 489 -26.88 2.86 12.71
C GLY A 489 -25.78 3.11 13.73
N ALA A 490 -25.98 2.66 14.98
CA ALA A 490 -25.04 2.83 16.07
C ALA A 490 -23.80 1.91 16.05
N SER A 491 -23.54 1.17 14.98
CA SER A 491 -22.45 0.17 14.93
C SER A 491 -21.08 0.78 15.25
N ASN A 492 -20.73 1.90 14.62
CA ASN A 492 -19.47 2.59 14.84
C ASN A 492 -19.38 3.19 16.26
N ASP A 493 -20.47 3.75 16.77
CA ASP A 493 -20.51 4.34 18.11
C ASP A 493 -20.31 3.30 19.20
N ILE A 494 -20.90 2.10 19.02
CA ILE A 494 -20.71 0.96 19.90
C ILE A 494 -19.25 0.52 19.91
N GLU A 495 -18.61 0.45 18.74
CA GLU A 495 -17.19 0.10 18.63
C GLU A 495 -16.32 1.13 19.36
N GLN A 496 -16.53 2.43 19.11
CA GLN A 496 -15.79 3.52 19.75
C GLN A 496 -16.00 3.53 21.27
N ALA A 497 -17.24 3.43 21.74
CA ALA A 497 -17.58 3.37 23.16
C ALA A 497 -16.90 2.17 23.84
N THR A 498 -16.92 1.00 23.22
CA THR A 498 -16.29 -0.22 23.74
C THR A 498 -14.76 -0.07 23.80
N LYS A 499 -14.14 0.48 22.76
CA LYS A 499 -12.70 0.74 22.71
C LYS A 499 -12.27 1.71 23.82
N LEU A 500 -13.03 2.78 24.02
CA LEU A 500 -12.77 3.77 25.05
C LEU A 500 -12.91 3.17 26.44
N ALA A 501 -14.02 2.48 26.72
CA ALA A 501 -14.26 1.80 28.00
C ALA A 501 -13.17 0.75 28.32
N ARG A 502 -12.74 -0.02 27.31
CA ARG A 502 -11.64 -0.98 27.47
C ARG A 502 -10.35 -0.28 27.84
N GLY A 503 -9.97 0.81 27.14
CA GLY A 503 -8.77 1.59 27.43
C GLY A 503 -8.77 2.19 28.84
N MET A 504 -9.93 2.66 29.34
CA MET A 504 -10.08 3.15 30.72
C MET A 504 -9.72 2.07 31.74
N ILE A 505 -10.11 0.83 31.49
CA ILE A 505 -9.93 -0.31 32.39
C ILE A 505 -8.52 -0.90 32.29
N THR A 506 -8.05 -1.14 31.07
CA THR A 506 -6.82 -1.92 30.85
C THR A 506 -5.55 -1.07 30.80
N ARG A 507 -5.68 0.22 30.47
CA ARG A 507 -4.55 1.09 30.13
C ARG A 507 -4.38 2.27 31.08
N TYR A 508 -5.49 2.91 31.46
CA TYR A 508 -5.42 4.17 32.20
C TYR A 508 -5.59 4.00 33.72
N GLY A 509 -5.80 2.78 34.21
CA GLY A 509 -5.98 2.51 35.64
C GLY A 509 -7.21 3.18 36.24
N MET A 510 -8.29 3.37 35.42
CA MET A 510 -9.50 4.07 35.85
C MET A 510 -10.60 3.13 36.37
N SER A 511 -10.24 1.87 36.63
CA SER A 511 -11.13 0.85 37.20
C SER A 511 -10.88 0.71 38.73
N GLU A 512 -11.94 0.66 39.52
CA GLU A 512 -11.81 0.43 40.98
C GLU A 512 -11.29 -0.99 41.30
N ALA A 513 -11.52 -1.97 40.44
CA ALA A 513 -11.11 -3.35 40.69
C ALA A 513 -9.65 -3.63 40.35
N PHE A 514 -9.06 -2.87 39.43
CA PHE A 514 -7.67 -3.10 38.96
C PHE A 514 -6.74 -1.96 39.34
N ASP A 515 -7.29 -0.77 39.67
CA ASP A 515 -6.54 0.43 40.06
C ASP A 515 -5.36 0.69 39.09
N MET A 516 -4.16 0.94 39.60
CA MET A 516 -2.95 1.31 38.83
C MET A 516 -2.23 0.10 38.21
N VAL A 517 -2.96 -0.86 37.64
CA VAL A 517 -2.38 -2.02 36.95
C VAL A 517 -2.55 -1.91 35.44
N ALA A 518 -1.47 -1.98 34.69
CA ALA A 518 -1.51 -2.07 33.24
C ALA A 518 -1.80 -3.52 32.81
N LEU A 519 -2.95 -3.73 32.17
CA LEU A 519 -3.43 -5.06 31.76
C LEU A 519 -3.26 -5.32 30.27
N GLU A 520 -2.76 -4.35 29.53
CA GLU A 520 -2.46 -4.48 28.10
C GLU A 520 -1.11 -3.88 27.74
N THR A 521 -0.51 -4.44 26.68
CA THR A 521 0.70 -3.89 26.04
C THR A 521 0.30 -3.38 24.66
N VAL A 522 0.63 -2.12 24.38
CA VAL A 522 0.34 -1.52 23.06
C VAL A 522 1.54 -1.71 22.14
N THR A 523 1.29 -2.34 21.01
CA THR A 523 2.20 -2.39 19.86
C THR A 523 1.64 -1.53 18.73
N ASN A 524 2.48 -1.10 17.80
CA ASN A 524 2.08 -0.23 16.67
C ASN A 524 1.51 1.14 17.11
N GLN A 525 2.19 1.81 18.03
CA GLN A 525 1.74 3.08 18.64
C GLN A 525 1.25 4.13 17.64
N TYR A 526 1.86 4.22 16.45
CA TYR A 526 1.56 5.22 15.41
C TYR A 526 0.57 4.74 14.32
N LEU A 527 0.11 3.47 14.37
CA LEU A 527 -0.77 2.87 13.36
C LEU A 527 -2.09 2.33 13.94
N GLY A 528 -2.57 2.98 14.98
CA GLY A 528 -3.85 2.61 15.60
C GLY A 528 -3.75 1.67 16.80
N GLY A 529 -2.52 1.27 17.17
CA GLY A 529 -2.22 0.55 18.40
C GLY A 529 -2.88 -0.82 18.50
N ASP A 530 -2.22 -1.87 18.00
CA ASP A 530 -2.62 -3.22 18.36
C ASP A 530 -2.34 -3.45 19.84
N ALA A 531 -3.39 -3.62 20.63
CA ALA A 531 -3.31 -3.91 22.04
C ALA A 531 -3.37 -5.42 22.26
N SER A 532 -2.39 -5.97 22.94
CA SER A 532 -2.41 -7.35 23.42
C SER A 532 -2.61 -7.37 24.93
N LEU A 533 -3.56 -8.17 25.40
CA LEU A 533 -3.80 -8.32 26.84
C LEU A 533 -2.63 -9.08 27.48
N ALA A 534 -2.10 -8.51 28.57
CA ALA A 534 -1.00 -9.04 29.35
C ALA A 534 -1.51 -9.57 30.71
N CYS A 535 -2.57 -10.37 30.68
CA CYS A 535 -3.22 -10.88 31.89
C CYS A 535 -3.80 -12.29 31.70
N SER A 536 -4.18 -12.95 32.79
CA SER A 536 -4.78 -14.29 32.76
C SER A 536 -6.18 -14.28 32.12
N ALA A 537 -6.66 -15.44 31.67
CA ALA A 537 -8.02 -15.59 31.11
C ALA A 537 -9.12 -15.21 32.12
N GLU A 538 -8.91 -15.44 33.40
CA GLU A 538 -9.85 -15.03 34.45
C GLU A 538 -9.94 -13.51 34.58
N THR A 539 -8.80 -12.82 34.53
CA THR A 539 -8.75 -11.35 34.51
C THR A 539 -9.39 -10.78 33.24
N GLN A 540 -9.21 -11.43 32.08
CA GLN A 540 -9.88 -11.03 30.83
C GLN A 540 -11.40 -11.08 30.97
N THR A 541 -11.94 -12.12 31.59
CA THR A 541 -13.39 -12.22 31.88
C THR A 541 -13.86 -11.08 32.76
N GLN A 542 -13.10 -10.72 33.79
CA GLN A 542 -13.44 -9.59 34.66
C GLN A 542 -13.38 -8.26 33.90
N ILE A 543 -12.38 -8.05 33.01
CA ILE A 543 -12.29 -6.87 32.14
C ILE A 543 -13.56 -6.77 31.28
N ASP A 544 -13.99 -7.85 30.65
CA ASP A 544 -15.17 -7.85 29.79
C ASP A 544 -16.45 -7.51 30.58
N HIS A 545 -16.61 -8.05 31.79
CA HIS A 545 -17.73 -7.68 32.65
C HIS A 545 -17.73 -6.19 33.03
N GLN A 546 -16.56 -5.61 33.31
CA GLN A 546 -16.47 -4.19 33.65
C GLN A 546 -16.71 -3.28 32.43
N VAL A 547 -16.21 -3.64 31.24
CA VAL A 547 -16.50 -2.91 30.01
C VAL A 547 -18.00 -2.86 29.76
N VAL A 548 -18.67 -4.01 29.84
CA VAL A 548 -20.13 -4.09 29.67
C VAL A 548 -20.86 -3.24 30.72
N ALA A 549 -20.43 -3.31 31.98
CA ALA A 549 -21.06 -2.54 33.07
C ALA A 549 -20.89 -1.02 32.86
N LEU A 550 -19.69 -0.57 32.46
CA LEU A 550 -19.40 0.84 32.21
C LEU A 550 -20.21 1.38 31.01
N VAL A 551 -20.22 0.68 29.90
CA VAL A 551 -20.99 1.11 28.71
C VAL A 551 -22.49 1.15 29.03
N LYS A 552 -23.02 0.15 29.76
CA LYS A 552 -24.44 0.16 30.20
C LYS A 552 -24.75 1.33 31.15
N LYS A 553 -23.86 1.65 32.07
CA LYS A 553 -24.01 2.78 33.00
C LYS A 553 -24.13 4.09 32.24
N GLU A 554 -23.20 4.33 31.32
CA GLU A 554 -23.17 5.58 30.56
C GLU A 554 -24.29 5.66 29.50
N HIS A 555 -24.72 4.53 28.95
CA HIS A 555 -25.92 4.46 28.12
C HIS A 555 -27.20 4.80 28.92
N ALA A 556 -27.33 4.26 30.11
CA ALA A 556 -28.47 4.60 30.99
C ALA A 556 -28.49 6.11 31.35
N LYS A 557 -27.31 6.71 31.54
CA LYS A 557 -27.16 8.17 31.72
C LYS A 557 -27.65 8.93 30.48
N ALA A 558 -27.26 8.52 29.27
CA ALA A 558 -27.73 9.14 28.05
C ALA A 558 -29.26 9.04 27.88
N VAL A 559 -29.85 7.87 28.15
CA VAL A 559 -31.30 7.66 28.12
C VAL A 559 -32.00 8.59 29.14
N GLY A 560 -31.45 8.74 30.35
CA GLY A 560 -31.97 9.67 31.37
C GLY A 560 -31.99 11.12 30.86
N ILE A 561 -30.85 11.62 30.38
CA ILE A 561 -30.74 12.98 29.82
C ILE A 561 -31.75 13.23 28.70
N LEU A 562 -31.89 12.29 27.75
CA LEU A 562 -32.82 12.43 26.64
C LEU A 562 -34.28 12.31 27.04
N THR A 563 -34.60 11.50 28.05
CA THR A 563 -35.96 11.36 28.58
C THR A 563 -36.42 12.64 29.27
N GLU A 564 -35.57 13.25 30.10
CA GLU A 564 -35.83 14.52 30.77
C GLU A 564 -35.98 15.69 29.77
N ASN A 565 -35.30 15.63 28.65
CA ASN A 565 -35.29 16.67 27.63
C ASN A 565 -36.02 16.27 26.32
N ARG A 566 -37.01 15.39 26.42
CA ARG A 566 -37.72 14.83 25.25
C ARG A 566 -38.35 15.88 24.36
N ALA A 567 -38.89 16.95 24.89
CA ALA A 567 -39.51 18.03 24.12
C ALA A 567 -38.46 18.73 23.22
N LYS A 568 -37.25 18.97 23.76
CA LYS A 568 -36.12 19.54 22.99
C LYS A 568 -35.57 18.57 21.95
N LEU A 569 -35.51 17.27 22.28
CA LEU A 569 -35.15 16.23 21.35
C LEU A 569 -36.09 16.21 20.12
N ASP A 570 -37.42 16.25 20.38
CA ASP A 570 -38.43 16.27 19.29
C ASP A 570 -38.37 17.56 18.46
N GLU A 571 -38.17 18.73 19.08
CA GLU A 571 -38.06 20.03 18.41
C GLU A 571 -36.81 20.07 17.49
N LEU A 572 -35.65 19.69 18.04
CA LEU A 572 -34.38 19.70 17.30
C LEU A 572 -34.35 18.65 16.18
N ALA A 573 -34.86 17.45 16.42
CA ALA A 573 -34.92 16.40 15.41
C ALA A 573 -35.84 16.80 14.24
N LYS A 574 -36.97 17.46 14.52
CA LYS A 574 -37.84 18.00 13.48
C LYS A 574 -37.12 19.09 12.67
N TYR A 575 -36.43 20.00 13.32
CA TYR A 575 -35.70 21.08 12.65
C TYR A 575 -34.58 20.52 11.77
N LEU A 576 -33.82 19.52 12.27
CA LEU A 576 -32.79 18.84 11.49
C LEU A 576 -33.37 18.05 10.32
N TYR A 577 -34.51 17.38 10.49
CA TYR A 577 -35.20 16.67 9.41
C TYR A 577 -35.58 17.61 8.25
N GLU A 578 -36.07 18.82 8.57
CA GLU A 578 -36.48 19.82 7.57
C GLU A 578 -35.28 20.50 6.89
N LYS A 579 -34.22 20.79 7.63
CA LYS A 579 -33.02 21.52 7.17
C LYS A 579 -31.94 20.61 6.59
N GLU A 580 -31.94 19.33 6.93
CA GLU A 580 -30.94 18.29 6.63
C GLU A 580 -29.53 18.58 7.17
N THR A 581 -29.20 19.83 7.46
CA THR A 581 -27.95 20.27 8.08
C THR A 581 -28.21 21.50 8.92
N ILE A 582 -27.71 21.51 10.16
CA ILE A 582 -27.81 22.65 11.09
C ILE A 582 -26.44 22.97 11.69
N THR A 583 -26.21 24.24 11.96
CA THR A 583 -24.97 24.69 12.63
C THR A 583 -25.10 24.53 14.15
N GLY A 584 -23.96 24.51 14.85
CA GLY A 584 -23.95 24.50 16.31
C GLY A 584 -24.63 25.74 16.93
N GLU A 585 -24.53 26.90 16.27
CA GLU A 585 -25.22 28.12 16.71
C GLU A 585 -26.74 27.97 16.62
N GLU A 586 -27.28 27.44 15.51
CA GLU A 586 -28.72 27.16 15.36
C GLU A 586 -29.20 26.14 16.39
N PHE A 587 -28.41 25.07 16.60
CA PHE A 587 -28.67 24.03 17.61
C PHE A 587 -28.77 24.65 19.03
N MET A 588 -27.75 25.43 19.43
CA MET A 588 -27.72 26.07 20.76
C MET A 588 -28.81 27.13 20.91
N ALA A 589 -29.14 27.85 19.85
CA ALA A 589 -30.25 28.83 19.89
C ALA A 589 -31.60 28.17 20.16
N ILE A 590 -31.84 26.96 19.63
CA ILE A 590 -33.08 26.21 19.91
C ILE A 590 -33.00 25.58 21.30
N LEU A 591 -31.87 24.99 21.69
CA LEU A 591 -31.70 24.36 22.98
C LEU A 591 -31.96 25.37 24.15
N ASN A 592 -31.44 26.59 24.03
CA ASN A 592 -31.53 27.63 25.04
C ASN A 592 -32.86 28.43 25.03
N ARG A 593 -33.76 28.18 24.08
CA ARG A 593 -35.12 28.75 24.15
C ARG A 593 -35.83 28.20 25.35
N ALA A 594 -36.37 29.09 26.18
CA ALA A 594 -37.15 28.75 27.36
C ALA A 594 -38.46 28.00 27.02
#